data_f703b6a7230431801ccdc2ce81348926
#
_entry.id   f703b6a7230431801ccdc2ce81348926
#
_cell.length_a   1.000
_cell.length_b   1.000
_cell.length_c   1.000
_cell.angle_alpha   90.00
_cell.angle_beta   90.00
_cell.angle_gamma   90.00
#
_symmetry.space_group_name_H-M   'P 1'
#
loop_
_entity.id
_entity.type
_entity.pdbx_description
1 polymer ?
#
loop_
_entity_poly.entity_id
_entity_poly.type
_entity_poly.pdbx_seq_one_letter_code
_entity_poly.pdbx_strand_id
1 'polypeptide(L)'
;MDIQAIMMPAIHDREALDEFAEALSDRAPEVERDIARLKKSPYDRDIIADLFRAIHNIKGDAALCKFELGVAIAHPIESLMSRFREGEIPFSDLLAESILLAVDRLELATDALLGGRPIDNLSLQALIQGLEEVASVAGDEIDPGCSALIEAVTGFPPVITDMPSRAAKISPPKGSEPSISTDLHFFRSLALQYESRSPLFKGRTMRILRLALETNRAGDTLVDATQLETAVYLHDIGMMFLPESNWLKVGKINDADKNVLRNHPGYAAGLLQRIPGWEAAAEMVAQHHEMPDGAGYPLGLMNEQICAGAKILAIVDAFEAVMLKHIHRGKNRSVLRAIAEVNACDKQFAPEWIGPFNKVIRKTVES
;
A
#
# COMPACT_ATOMS: atom_id res chain seq x y z
N MET A 1 29.85 -0.15 -12.11
CA MET A 1 29.11 1.01 -12.60
C MET A 1 29.16 2.09 -11.53
N ASP A 2 29.39 3.38 -11.89
CA ASP A 2 29.45 4.44 -10.86
C ASP A 2 28.01 4.84 -10.45
N ILE A 3 27.53 4.28 -9.35
CA ILE A 3 26.17 4.49 -8.86
C ILE A 3 25.89 5.96 -8.54
N GLN A 4 26.90 6.73 -8.08
CA GLN A 4 26.72 8.16 -7.81
C GLN A 4 26.44 8.96 -9.09
N ALA A 5 27.07 8.61 -10.20
CA ALA A 5 26.81 9.26 -11.49
C ALA A 5 25.39 8.92 -12.01
N ILE A 6 24.93 7.70 -11.78
CA ILE A 6 23.56 7.26 -12.19
C ILE A 6 22.47 7.95 -11.36
N MET A 7 22.75 8.23 -10.09
CA MET A 7 21.79 8.90 -9.18
C MET A 7 21.65 10.40 -9.44
N MET A 8 22.52 10.99 -10.26
CA MET A 8 22.41 12.36 -10.73
C MET A 8 22.33 12.39 -12.27
N PRO A 9 21.28 11.80 -12.87
CA PRO A 9 21.18 11.68 -14.31
C PRO A 9 21.14 13.09 -14.92
N ALA A 10 22.18 13.43 -15.68
CA ALA A 10 22.14 14.61 -16.50
C ALA A 10 21.16 14.35 -17.65
N ILE A 11 19.99 14.97 -17.61
CA ILE A 11 19.02 14.89 -18.71
C ILE A 11 19.57 15.72 -19.85
N HIS A 12 20.31 15.05 -20.75
CA HIS A 12 20.88 15.68 -21.93
C HIS A 12 19.86 15.88 -23.05
N ASP A 13 18.81 15.06 -23.04
CA ASP A 13 17.74 15.04 -24.04
C ASP A 13 16.39 14.80 -23.34
N ARG A 14 15.60 15.86 -23.23
CA ARG A 14 14.30 15.79 -22.58
C ARG A 14 13.27 15.07 -23.46
N GLU A 15 13.38 15.19 -24.77
CA GLU A 15 12.50 14.52 -25.73
C GLU A 15 12.69 13.00 -25.66
N ALA A 16 13.94 12.53 -25.60
CA ALA A 16 14.25 11.12 -25.41
C ALA A 16 13.71 10.57 -24.06
N LEU A 17 13.73 11.37 -22.97
CA LEU A 17 13.15 10.96 -21.70
C LEU A 17 11.62 10.92 -21.76
N ASP A 18 10.97 11.82 -22.47
CA ASP A 18 9.51 11.79 -22.72
C ASP A 18 9.13 10.54 -23.53
N GLU A 19 9.88 10.21 -24.61
CA GLU A 19 9.66 8.97 -25.37
C GLU A 19 9.80 7.72 -24.52
N PHE A 20 10.81 7.69 -23.62
CA PHE A 20 10.96 6.59 -22.67
C PHE A 20 9.77 6.50 -21.70
N ALA A 21 9.30 7.64 -21.19
CA ALA A 21 8.16 7.68 -20.27
C ALA A 21 6.88 7.14 -20.92
N GLU A 22 6.61 7.51 -22.17
CA GLU A 22 5.47 6.97 -22.93
C GLU A 22 5.62 5.45 -23.12
N ALA A 23 6.79 4.97 -23.55
CA ALA A 23 7.05 3.55 -23.73
C ALA A 23 6.92 2.76 -22.42
N LEU A 24 7.39 3.31 -21.30
CA LEU A 24 7.29 2.70 -19.98
C LEU A 24 5.83 2.64 -19.51
N SER A 25 5.06 3.71 -19.70
CA SER A 25 3.64 3.78 -19.35
C SER A 25 2.79 2.74 -20.09
N ASP A 26 3.16 2.39 -21.33
CA ASP A 26 2.49 1.33 -22.09
C ASP A 26 2.87 -0.07 -21.58
N ARG A 27 4.13 -0.27 -21.16
CA ARG A 27 4.66 -1.58 -20.80
C ARG A 27 4.46 -1.97 -19.32
N ALA A 28 4.43 -1.01 -18.40
CA ALA A 28 4.25 -1.29 -16.98
C ALA A 28 2.96 -2.06 -16.68
N PRO A 29 1.80 -1.73 -17.29
CA PRO A 29 0.58 -2.53 -17.16
C PRO A 29 0.70 -3.95 -17.75
N GLU A 30 1.55 -4.17 -18.75
CA GLU A 30 1.80 -5.51 -19.30
C GLU A 30 2.57 -6.35 -18.30
N VAL A 31 3.61 -5.79 -17.67
CA VAL A 31 4.38 -6.44 -16.61
C VAL A 31 3.48 -6.81 -15.43
N GLU A 32 2.66 -5.88 -14.94
CA GLU A 32 1.71 -6.15 -13.85
C GLU A 32 0.74 -7.29 -14.19
N ARG A 33 0.16 -7.26 -15.38
CA ARG A 33 -0.77 -8.29 -15.85
C ARG A 33 -0.11 -9.66 -15.93
N ASP A 34 1.10 -9.73 -16.50
CA ASP A 34 1.77 -11.02 -16.71
C ASP A 34 2.31 -11.59 -15.39
N ILE A 35 2.75 -10.76 -14.45
CA ILE A 35 3.04 -11.18 -13.07
C ILE A 35 1.78 -11.71 -12.39
N ALA A 36 0.64 -11.05 -12.50
CA ALA A 36 -0.63 -11.52 -11.94
C ALA A 36 -1.08 -12.87 -12.54
N ARG A 37 -0.77 -13.12 -13.82
CA ARG A 37 -1.01 -14.40 -14.49
C ARG A 37 -0.04 -15.48 -14.00
N LEU A 38 1.26 -15.17 -13.84
CA LEU A 38 2.28 -16.09 -13.32
C LEU A 38 1.99 -16.51 -11.88
N LYS A 39 1.46 -15.65 -11.02
CA LYS A 39 1.00 -16.01 -9.67
C LYS A 39 -0.05 -17.14 -9.70
N LYS A 40 -0.86 -17.25 -10.77
CA LYS A 40 -1.85 -18.32 -10.97
C LYS A 40 -1.30 -19.52 -11.70
N SER A 41 -0.33 -19.33 -12.59
CA SER A 41 0.26 -20.35 -13.46
C SER A 41 1.79 -20.16 -13.57
N PRO A 42 2.57 -20.49 -12.51
CA PRO A 42 3.99 -20.14 -12.41
C PRO A 42 4.89 -20.82 -13.46
N TYR A 43 4.41 -21.83 -14.14
CA TYR A 43 5.18 -22.61 -15.14
C TYR A 43 4.71 -22.40 -16.57
N ASP A 44 3.83 -21.42 -16.82
CA ASP A 44 3.35 -21.11 -18.16
C ASP A 44 4.45 -20.41 -18.97
N ARG A 45 4.99 -21.14 -19.96
CA ARG A 45 6.13 -20.67 -20.76
C ARG A 45 5.82 -19.45 -21.62
N ASP A 46 4.58 -19.31 -22.07
CA ASP A 46 4.19 -18.18 -22.91
C ASP A 46 4.14 -16.89 -22.06
N ILE A 47 3.59 -16.97 -20.84
CA ILE A 47 3.57 -15.83 -19.90
C ILE A 47 5.00 -15.46 -19.49
N ILE A 48 5.85 -16.44 -19.21
CA ILE A 48 7.26 -16.20 -18.87
C ILE A 48 7.98 -15.48 -20.02
N ALA A 49 7.73 -15.92 -21.25
CA ALA A 49 8.33 -15.29 -22.43
C ALA A 49 7.78 -13.88 -22.68
N ASP A 50 6.48 -13.63 -22.41
CA ASP A 50 5.87 -12.31 -22.53
C ASP A 50 6.47 -11.34 -21.51
N LEU A 51 6.53 -11.74 -20.25
CA LEU A 51 7.12 -10.93 -19.18
C LEU A 51 8.61 -10.62 -19.44
N PHE A 52 9.38 -11.64 -19.87
CA PHE A 52 10.78 -11.44 -20.26
C PHE A 52 10.91 -10.39 -21.38
N ARG A 53 10.07 -10.50 -22.43
CA ARG A 53 10.08 -9.52 -23.54
C ARG A 53 9.72 -8.12 -23.07
N ALA A 54 8.73 -7.97 -22.19
CA ALA A 54 8.35 -6.66 -21.66
C ALA A 54 9.52 -5.99 -20.92
N ILE A 55 10.20 -6.72 -20.03
CA ILE A 55 11.38 -6.21 -19.30
C ILE A 55 12.56 -5.93 -20.24
N HIS A 56 12.82 -6.82 -21.20
CA HIS A 56 13.86 -6.62 -22.23
C HIS A 56 13.63 -5.33 -23.04
N ASN A 57 12.37 -5.07 -23.41
CA ASN A 57 12.00 -3.87 -24.15
C ASN A 57 12.17 -2.61 -23.27
N ILE A 58 11.75 -2.63 -22.00
CA ILE A 58 11.98 -1.50 -21.07
C ILE A 58 13.47 -1.16 -20.99
N LYS A 59 14.34 -2.19 -20.85
CA LYS A 59 15.78 -1.98 -20.85
C LYS A 59 16.29 -1.42 -22.20
N GLY A 60 15.77 -1.95 -23.31
CA GLY A 60 16.13 -1.52 -24.66
C GLY A 60 15.73 -0.07 -24.93
N ASP A 61 14.53 0.32 -24.56
CA ASP A 61 14.02 1.69 -24.70
C ASP A 61 14.83 2.66 -23.83
N ALA A 62 15.16 2.29 -22.57
CA ALA A 62 16.04 3.08 -21.73
C ALA A 62 17.43 3.27 -22.33
N ALA A 63 18.02 2.23 -22.92
CA ALA A 63 19.33 2.30 -23.59
C ALA A 63 19.27 3.19 -24.84
N LEU A 64 18.23 3.10 -25.66
CA LEU A 64 18.02 3.94 -26.83
C LEU A 64 17.92 5.43 -26.45
N CYS A 65 17.20 5.73 -25.37
CA CYS A 65 17.04 7.07 -24.85
C CYS A 65 18.25 7.54 -23.99
N LYS A 66 19.31 6.73 -23.90
CA LYS A 66 20.52 6.99 -23.06
C LYS A 66 20.18 7.28 -21.59
N PHE A 67 19.12 6.67 -21.11
CA PHE A 67 18.65 6.79 -19.73
C PHE A 67 19.29 5.71 -18.86
N GLU A 68 20.50 5.99 -18.36
CA GLU A 68 21.33 5.03 -17.62
C GLU A 68 20.64 4.48 -16.36
N LEU A 69 19.85 5.30 -15.67
CA LEU A 69 19.07 4.86 -14.51
C LEU A 69 18.05 3.78 -14.89
N GLY A 70 17.37 3.94 -16.01
CA GLY A 70 16.41 2.93 -16.51
C GLY A 70 17.11 1.62 -16.85
N VAL A 71 18.28 1.69 -17.46
CA VAL A 71 19.10 0.49 -17.75
C VAL A 71 19.58 -0.18 -16.45
N ALA A 72 20.04 0.59 -15.46
CA ALA A 72 20.55 0.07 -14.19
C ALA A 72 19.44 -0.67 -13.38
N ILE A 73 18.18 -0.25 -13.48
CA ILE A 73 17.06 -0.92 -12.84
C ILE A 73 16.58 -2.13 -13.66
N ALA A 74 16.43 -1.99 -14.97
CA ALA A 74 15.84 -3.04 -15.80
C ALA A 74 16.79 -4.22 -16.06
N HIS A 75 18.10 -4.01 -16.09
CA HIS A 75 19.08 -5.06 -16.39
C HIS A 75 19.14 -6.19 -15.36
N PRO A 76 19.20 -5.95 -14.04
CA PRO A 76 19.13 -7.01 -13.04
C PRO A 76 17.81 -7.81 -13.10
N ILE A 77 16.69 -7.13 -13.39
CA ILE A 77 15.38 -7.78 -13.52
C ILE A 77 15.38 -8.71 -14.74
N GLU A 78 15.91 -8.26 -15.87
CA GLU A 78 16.06 -9.10 -17.07
C GLU A 78 16.91 -10.34 -16.78
N SER A 79 18.01 -10.20 -16.02
CA SER A 79 18.87 -11.30 -15.60
C SER A 79 18.11 -12.31 -14.73
N LEU A 80 17.33 -11.85 -13.77
CA LEU A 80 16.44 -12.69 -12.95
C LEU A 80 15.42 -13.43 -13.81
N MET A 81 14.79 -12.75 -14.76
CA MET A 81 13.82 -13.36 -15.66
C MET A 81 14.45 -14.39 -16.61
N SER A 82 15.70 -14.20 -17.02
CA SER A 82 16.44 -15.21 -17.80
C SER A 82 16.66 -16.48 -16.97
N ARG A 83 17.15 -16.34 -15.74
CA ARG A 83 17.38 -17.45 -14.80
C ARG A 83 16.08 -18.17 -14.47
N PHE A 84 14.98 -17.43 -14.29
CA PHE A 84 13.65 -18.02 -14.08
C PHE A 84 13.21 -18.81 -15.30
N ARG A 85 13.34 -18.28 -16.52
CA ARG A 85 13.00 -18.95 -17.77
C ARG A 85 13.82 -20.22 -17.98
N GLU A 86 15.08 -20.25 -17.54
CA GLU A 86 15.99 -21.39 -17.62
C GLU A 86 15.73 -22.43 -16.50
N GLY A 87 14.85 -22.09 -15.53
CA GLY A 87 14.48 -22.97 -14.42
C GLY A 87 15.52 -22.99 -13.29
N GLU A 88 16.46 -22.04 -13.27
CA GLU A 88 17.50 -21.92 -12.23
C GLU A 88 16.93 -21.38 -10.91
N ILE A 89 15.87 -20.57 -10.98
CA ILE A 89 15.22 -19.96 -9.83
C ILE A 89 13.71 -20.19 -9.88
N PRO A 90 13.03 -20.36 -8.73
CA PRO A 90 11.58 -20.45 -8.69
C PRO A 90 10.92 -19.08 -8.85
N PHE A 91 9.66 -19.06 -9.34
CA PHE A 91 8.81 -17.89 -9.23
C PHE A 91 8.20 -17.84 -7.83
N SER A 92 8.42 -16.75 -7.12
CA SER A 92 7.86 -16.52 -5.79
C SER A 92 7.09 -15.22 -5.74
N ASP A 93 6.24 -15.07 -4.72
CA ASP A 93 5.56 -13.79 -4.46
C ASP A 93 6.53 -12.66 -4.13
N LEU A 94 7.66 -12.96 -3.47
CA LEU A 94 8.70 -11.97 -3.16
C LEU A 94 9.45 -11.52 -4.42
N LEU A 95 9.78 -12.44 -5.32
CA LEU A 95 10.38 -12.08 -6.61
C LEU A 95 9.41 -11.22 -7.43
N ALA A 96 8.13 -11.60 -7.49
CA ALA A 96 7.10 -10.83 -8.17
C ALA A 96 6.98 -9.40 -7.60
N GLU A 97 6.94 -9.26 -6.28
CA GLU A 97 6.84 -7.97 -5.59
C GLU A 97 8.08 -7.11 -5.83
N SER A 98 9.28 -7.72 -5.85
CA SER A 98 10.54 -7.02 -6.15
C SER A 98 10.55 -6.46 -7.58
N ILE A 99 10.05 -7.20 -8.55
CA ILE A 99 9.94 -6.74 -9.94
C ILE A 99 8.93 -5.58 -10.05
N LEU A 100 7.75 -5.72 -9.44
CA LEU A 100 6.74 -4.66 -9.45
C LEU A 100 7.25 -3.38 -8.76
N LEU A 101 7.89 -3.53 -7.60
CA LEU A 101 8.50 -2.41 -6.88
C LEU A 101 9.54 -1.68 -7.74
N ALA A 102 10.34 -2.41 -8.48
CA ALA A 102 11.37 -1.83 -9.34
C ALA A 102 10.76 -1.05 -10.52
N VAL A 103 9.72 -1.58 -11.17
CA VAL A 103 8.99 -0.89 -12.24
C VAL A 103 8.29 0.36 -11.70
N ASP A 104 7.60 0.27 -10.55
CA ASP A 104 6.96 1.42 -9.89
C ASP A 104 7.98 2.54 -9.57
N ARG A 105 9.18 2.17 -9.08
CA ARG A 105 10.23 3.14 -8.79
C ARG A 105 10.80 3.78 -10.04
N LEU A 106 10.90 3.01 -11.12
CA LEU A 106 11.34 3.53 -12.42
C LEU A 106 10.35 4.54 -12.97
N GLU A 107 9.04 4.26 -12.93
CA GLU A 107 7.99 5.20 -13.32
C GLU A 107 8.05 6.49 -12.49
N LEU A 108 8.12 6.36 -11.15
CA LEU A 108 8.20 7.51 -10.25
C LEU A 108 9.45 8.37 -10.50
N ALA A 109 10.59 7.74 -10.78
CA ALA A 109 11.84 8.45 -11.08
C ALA A 109 11.74 9.19 -12.42
N THR A 110 11.20 8.54 -13.45
CA THR A 110 11.01 9.13 -14.77
C THR A 110 10.07 10.35 -14.71
N ASP A 111 8.93 10.21 -14.02
CA ASP A 111 7.99 11.31 -13.82
C ASP A 111 8.59 12.47 -13.00
N ALA A 112 9.39 12.16 -11.99
CA ALA A 112 10.05 13.18 -11.19
C ALA A 112 11.06 13.98 -12.03
N LEU A 113 11.87 13.29 -12.84
CA LEU A 113 12.87 13.91 -13.71
C LEU A 113 12.23 14.77 -14.81
N LEU A 114 11.17 14.30 -15.45
CA LEU A 114 10.38 15.09 -16.41
C LEU A 114 9.78 16.34 -15.78
N GLY A 115 9.31 16.20 -14.52
CA GLY A 115 8.80 17.31 -13.74
C GLY A 115 9.86 18.23 -13.13
N GLY A 116 11.15 17.98 -13.34
CA GLY A 116 12.26 18.72 -12.72
C GLY A 116 12.32 18.58 -11.19
N ARG A 117 11.80 17.47 -10.65
CA ARG A 117 11.77 17.16 -9.21
C ARG A 117 12.94 16.27 -8.81
N PRO A 118 13.45 16.38 -7.58
CA PRO A 118 14.51 15.50 -7.07
C PRO A 118 14.02 14.06 -6.94
N ILE A 119 14.94 13.11 -7.06
CA ILE A 119 14.68 11.66 -6.97
C ILE A 119 15.30 11.02 -5.72
N ASP A 120 15.92 11.82 -4.84
CA ASP A 120 16.68 11.34 -3.67
C ASP A 120 15.82 10.54 -2.68
N ASN A 121 14.53 10.84 -2.61
CA ASN A 121 13.56 10.21 -1.72
C ASN A 121 13.02 8.86 -2.23
N LEU A 122 13.42 8.42 -3.42
CA LEU A 122 12.91 7.19 -4.03
C LEU A 122 13.70 5.93 -3.65
N SER A 123 14.75 6.04 -2.83
CA SER A 123 15.62 4.92 -2.40
C SER A 123 16.23 4.13 -3.58
N LEU A 124 16.52 4.81 -4.70
CA LEU A 124 16.95 4.17 -5.94
C LEU A 124 18.31 3.48 -5.80
N GLN A 125 19.22 4.02 -4.99
CA GLN A 125 20.50 3.39 -4.71
C GLN A 125 20.31 2.02 -4.04
N ALA A 126 19.48 1.95 -3.01
CA ALA A 126 19.16 0.70 -2.32
C ALA A 126 18.46 -0.29 -3.27
N LEU A 127 17.59 0.22 -4.14
CA LEU A 127 16.91 -0.60 -5.15
C LEU A 127 17.90 -1.25 -6.12
N ILE A 128 18.81 -0.46 -6.73
CA ILE A 128 19.75 -0.96 -7.72
C ILE A 128 20.71 -1.97 -7.07
N GLN A 129 21.27 -1.65 -5.91
CA GLN A 129 22.18 -2.55 -5.19
C GLN A 129 21.48 -3.85 -4.82
N GLY A 130 20.28 -3.78 -4.24
CA GLY A 130 19.53 -4.96 -3.87
C GLY A 130 19.12 -5.82 -5.08
N LEU A 131 18.75 -5.21 -6.21
CA LEU A 131 18.46 -5.96 -7.45
C LEU A 131 19.69 -6.67 -8.00
N GLU A 132 20.86 -6.04 -7.99
CA GLU A 132 22.12 -6.65 -8.41
C GLU A 132 22.51 -7.81 -7.49
N GLU A 133 22.35 -7.66 -6.17
CA GLU A 133 22.56 -8.74 -5.20
C GLU A 133 21.62 -9.91 -5.46
N VAL A 134 20.32 -9.68 -5.57
CA VAL A 134 19.34 -10.74 -5.84
C VAL A 134 19.60 -11.43 -7.17
N ALA A 135 20.01 -10.68 -8.19
CA ALA A 135 20.35 -11.27 -9.49
C ALA A 135 21.60 -12.19 -9.47
N SER A 136 22.46 -12.04 -8.45
CA SER A 136 23.75 -12.77 -8.33
C SER A 136 23.70 -13.99 -7.38
N VAL A 137 22.72 -14.09 -6.48
CA VAL A 137 22.66 -15.16 -5.47
C VAL A 137 22.11 -16.49 -6.01
N ALA A 138 22.34 -17.58 -5.28
CA ALA A 138 21.80 -18.89 -5.61
C ALA A 138 20.28 -18.95 -5.49
N GLY A 139 19.64 -19.96 -6.09
CA GLY A 139 18.17 -20.03 -6.17
C GLY A 139 17.46 -20.10 -4.83
N ASP A 140 18.04 -20.71 -3.82
CA ASP A 140 17.53 -20.77 -2.43
C ASP A 140 17.69 -19.47 -1.64
N GLU A 141 18.58 -18.57 -2.07
CA GLU A 141 18.79 -17.25 -1.47
C GLU A 141 17.98 -16.13 -2.15
N ILE A 142 17.20 -16.44 -3.19
CA ILE A 142 16.40 -15.44 -3.92
C ILE A 142 15.37 -14.78 -2.99
N ASP A 143 14.57 -15.55 -2.27
CA ASP A 143 13.52 -15.02 -1.41
C ASP A 143 14.07 -14.21 -0.21
N PRO A 144 15.10 -14.67 0.51
CA PRO A 144 15.80 -13.83 1.48
C PRO A 144 16.34 -12.51 0.88
N GLY A 145 16.95 -12.57 -0.30
CA GLY A 145 17.46 -11.39 -1.01
C GLY A 145 16.35 -10.43 -1.42
N CYS A 146 15.24 -10.94 -1.98
CA CYS A 146 14.06 -10.13 -2.31
C CYS A 146 13.46 -9.47 -1.05
N SER A 147 13.41 -10.21 0.07
CA SER A 147 12.93 -9.67 1.34
C SER A 147 13.79 -8.49 1.81
N ALA A 148 15.11 -8.64 1.79
CA ALA A 148 16.06 -7.61 2.18
C ALA A 148 15.97 -6.38 1.24
N LEU A 149 15.84 -6.59 -0.07
CA LEU A 149 15.62 -5.55 -1.07
C LEU A 149 14.35 -4.74 -0.77
N ILE A 150 13.21 -5.42 -0.58
CA ILE A 150 11.94 -4.76 -0.32
C ILE A 150 12.03 -3.94 0.98
N GLU A 151 12.63 -4.49 2.04
CA GLU A 151 12.83 -3.78 3.31
C GLU A 151 13.73 -2.56 3.14
N ALA A 152 14.84 -2.68 2.42
CA ALA A 152 15.77 -1.58 2.18
C ALA A 152 15.13 -0.40 1.39
N VAL A 153 14.24 -0.71 0.44
CA VAL A 153 13.59 0.31 -0.39
C VAL A 153 12.35 0.90 0.26
N THR A 154 11.58 0.10 0.99
CA THR A 154 10.30 0.52 1.56
C THR A 154 10.38 0.91 3.03
N GLY A 155 11.42 0.48 3.74
CA GLY A 155 11.56 0.59 5.20
C GLY A 155 10.72 -0.44 5.98
N PHE A 156 10.12 -1.42 5.29
CA PHE A 156 9.26 -2.45 5.90
C PHE A 156 9.64 -3.84 5.39
N PRO A 157 9.79 -4.84 6.29
CA PRO A 157 9.98 -6.21 5.85
C PRO A 157 8.74 -6.70 5.08
N PRO A 158 8.93 -7.42 3.96
CA PRO A 158 7.81 -7.99 3.23
C PRO A 158 7.13 -9.05 4.08
N VAL A 159 5.80 -9.06 4.06
CA VAL A 159 5.02 -10.12 4.68
C VAL A 159 4.99 -11.30 3.74
N ILE A 160 5.74 -12.34 4.08
CA ILE A 160 5.65 -13.62 3.36
C ILE A 160 4.27 -14.20 3.67
N THR A 161 3.36 -14.03 2.74
CA THR A 161 2.07 -14.72 2.79
C THR A 161 2.29 -16.11 2.23
N ASP A 162 2.74 -17.06 3.06
CA ASP A 162 2.51 -18.46 2.81
C ASP A 162 1.00 -18.70 2.85
N MET A 163 0.34 -18.44 1.73
CA MET A 163 -1.01 -18.93 1.50
C MET A 163 -0.89 -20.40 1.12
N PRO A 164 -1.23 -21.34 2.02
CA PRO A 164 -1.29 -22.73 1.62
C PRO A 164 -2.39 -22.88 0.56
N SER A 165 -1.99 -23.12 -0.67
CA SER A 165 -2.86 -23.61 -1.73
C SER A 165 -3.43 -24.95 -1.29
N ARG A 166 -4.72 -24.98 -1.06
CA ARG A 166 -5.63 -26.06 -0.64
C ARG A 166 -6.01 -26.00 0.84
N ALA A 167 -7.32 -26.03 1.03
CA ALA A 167 -7.97 -26.25 2.31
C ALA A 167 -7.39 -27.47 3.06
N ALA A 168 -6.26 -27.29 3.72
CA ALA A 168 -5.82 -28.16 4.78
C ALA A 168 -6.74 -27.85 5.97
N LYS A 169 -7.39 -28.86 6.51
CA LYS A 169 -8.12 -28.79 7.78
C LYS A 169 -7.20 -28.13 8.80
N ILE A 170 -7.48 -26.88 9.15
CA ILE A 170 -6.78 -26.17 10.21
C ILE A 170 -7.19 -26.83 11.51
N SER A 171 -6.38 -27.79 11.95
CA SER A 171 -6.36 -28.18 13.35
C SER A 171 -5.48 -27.15 14.05
N PRO A 172 -5.95 -26.42 15.03
CA PRO A 172 -5.10 -25.47 15.75
C PRO A 172 -3.94 -26.23 16.37
N PRO A 173 -2.69 -25.71 16.29
CA PRO A 173 -1.56 -26.31 16.94
C PRO A 173 -1.84 -26.36 18.45
N LYS A 174 -1.78 -27.55 19.03
CA LYS A 174 -1.91 -27.74 20.45
C LYS A 174 -0.70 -27.06 21.12
N GLY A 175 -0.93 -25.93 21.81
CA GLY A 175 -0.03 -25.42 22.86
C GLY A 175 0.87 -24.24 22.54
N SER A 176 0.60 -23.42 21.49
CA SER A 176 1.21 -22.08 21.41
C SER A 176 0.17 -21.03 21.79
N GLU A 177 0.48 -20.16 22.74
CA GLU A 177 -0.31 -18.96 22.99
C GLU A 177 -0.37 -18.13 21.69
N PRO A 178 -1.54 -17.53 21.35
CA PRO A 178 -1.66 -16.68 20.18
C PRO A 178 -0.63 -15.55 20.27
N SER A 179 0.32 -15.52 19.33
CA SER A 179 1.33 -14.47 19.28
C SER A 179 0.69 -13.24 18.65
N ILE A 180 0.84 -12.07 19.27
CA ILE A 180 0.42 -10.75 18.75
C ILE A 180 0.87 -10.58 17.31
N SER A 181 2.07 -11.03 16.97
CA SER A 181 2.60 -11.00 15.61
C SER A 181 1.75 -11.83 14.62
N THR A 182 1.30 -13.02 15.03
CA THR A 182 0.46 -13.88 14.17
C THR A 182 -0.90 -13.24 13.89
N ASP A 183 -1.51 -12.63 14.92
CA ASP A 183 -2.78 -11.95 14.78
C ASP A 183 -2.67 -10.73 13.86
N LEU A 184 -1.63 -9.90 14.01
CA LEU A 184 -1.39 -8.75 13.14
C LEU A 184 -1.22 -9.17 11.67
N HIS A 185 -0.47 -10.24 11.41
CA HIS A 185 -0.36 -10.79 10.06
C HIS A 185 -1.71 -11.20 9.48
N PHE A 186 -2.52 -11.87 10.28
CA PHE A 186 -3.87 -12.26 9.88
C PHE A 186 -4.75 -11.06 9.60
N PHE A 187 -4.79 -10.06 10.49
CA PHE A 187 -5.59 -8.85 10.33
C PHE A 187 -5.19 -8.05 9.10
N ARG A 188 -3.87 -7.91 8.86
CA ARG A 188 -3.37 -7.29 7.64
C ARG A 188 -3.83 -8.04 6.39
N SER A 189 -3.79 -9.37 6.40
CA SER A 189 -4.25 -10.16 5.24
C SER A 189 -5.73 -9.93 4.94
N LEU A 190 -6.57 -9.80 5.97
CA LEU A 190 -7.99 -9.44 5.82
C LEU A 190 -8.16 -8.04 5.22
N ALA A 191 -7.39 -7.07 5.72
CA ALA A 191 -7.42 -5.70 5.18
C ALA A 191 -7.05 -5.66 3.69
N LEU A 192 -6.01 -6.39 3.27
CA LEU A 192 -5.60 -6.47 1.88
C LEU A 192 -6.64 -7.21 1.00
N GLN A 193 -7.33 -8.22 1.54
CA GLN A 193 -8.45 -8.86 0.84
C GLN A 193 -9.62 -7.88 0.64
N TYR A 194 -9.94 -7.05 1.63
CA TYR A 194 -10.93 -6.00 1.48
C TYR A 194 -10.47 -4.97 0.44
N GLU A 195 -9.23 -4.50 0.52
CA GLU A 195 -8.64 -3.56 -0.43
C GLU A 195 -8.71 -4.06 -1.88
N SER A 196 -8.49 -5.36 -2.10
CA SER A 196 -8.53 -5.98 -3.44
C SER A 196 -9.90 -5.99 -4.10
N ARG A 197 -10.98 -5.69 -3.36
CA ARG A 197 -12.35 -5.61 -3.90
C ARG A 197 -12.56 -4.44 -4.87
N SER A 198 -11.73 -3.41 -4.79
CA SER A 198 -11.80 -2.27 -5.70
C SER A 198 -10.41 -1.76 -6.06
N PRO A 199 -10.11 -1.56 -7.35
CA PRO A 199 -8.84 -0.93 -7.78
C PRO A 199 -8.60 0.45 -7.14
N LEU A 200 -9.68 1.13 -6.74
CA LEU A 200 -9.62 2.44 -6.08
C LEU A 200 -9.02 2.38 -4.68
N PHE A 201 -9.10 1.23 -4.03
CA PHE A 201 -8.58 1.04 -2.67
C PHE A 201 -7.09 0.68 -2.67
N LYS A 202 -6.45 0.46 -3.83
CA LYS A 202 -5.04 0.04 -3.93
C LYS A 202 -4.13 0.91 -3.02
N GLY A 203 -3.45 0.29 -2.08
CA GLY A 203 -2.54 0.93 -1.13
C GLY A 203 -3.21 1.79 -0.04
N ARG A 204 -4.56 1.82 0.07
CA ARG A 204 -5.29 2.59 1.07
C ARG A 204 -4.93 2.18 2.49
N THR A 205 -4.90 0.89 2.76
CA THR A 205 -4.59 0.34 4.08
C THR A 205 -3.28 0.87 4.64
N MET A 206 -2.22 0.84 3.83
CA MET A 206 -0.89 1.29 4.26
C MET A 206 -0.79 2.81 4.40
N ARG A 207 -1.50 3.57 3.55
CA ARG A 207 -1.55 5.03 3.71
C ARG A 207 -2.27 5.43 5.00
N ILE A 208 -3.43 4.82 5.30
CA ILE A 208 -4.15 5.04 6.56
C ILE A 208 -3.26 4.66 7.75
N LEU A 209 -2.60 3.49 7.71
CA LEU A 209 -1.73 3.03 8.78
C LEU A 209 -0.61 4.03 9.07
N ARG A 210 0.11 4.46 8.03
CA ARG A 210 1.20 5.44 8.19
C ARG A 210 0.68 6.73 8.81
N LEU A 211 -0.40 7.28 8.26
CA LEU A 211 -0.97 8.53 8.76
C LEU A 211 -1.48 8.41 10.19
N ALA A 212 -2.13 7.31 10.55
CA ALA A 212 -2.63 7.07 11.91
C ALA A 212 -1.47 6.98 12.93
N LEU A 213 -0.42 6.20 12.64
CA LEU A 213 0.72 6.05 13.52
C LEU A 213 1.53 7.36 13.65
N GLU A 214 1.72 8.11 12.56
CA GLU A 214 2.40 9.40 12.59
C GLU A 214 1.56 10.46 13.35
N THR A 215 0.23 10.48 13.16
CA THR A 215 -0.67 11.35 13.91
C THR A 215 -0.66 11.02 15.39
N ASN A 216 -0.67 9.74 15.75
CA ASN A 216 -0.53 9.28 17.14
C ASN A 216 0.77 9.80 17.78
N ARG A 217 1.91 9.66 17.08
CA ARG A 217 3.22 10.17 17.57
C ARG A 217 3.28 11.69 17.67
N ALA A 218 2.49 12.41 16.89
CA ALA A 218 2.45 13.86 16.89
C ALA A 218 1.48 14.45 17.95
N GLY A 219 0.61 13.60 18.50
CA GLY A 219 -0.35 13.97 19.55
C GLY A 219 0.25 13.95 20.95
N ASP A 220 -0.45 14.58 21.90
CA ASP A 220 -0.03 14.66 23.31
C ASP A 220 -0.37 13.38 24.08
N THR A 221 -1.37 12.61 23.63
CA THR A 221 -1.83 11.36 24.25
C THR A 221 -1.48 10.19 23.33
N LEU A 222 -0.54 9.34 23.75
CA LEU A 222 -0.15 8.18 22.99
C LEU A 222 -1.15 7.03 23.16
N VAL A 223 -1.66 6.56 22.03
CA VAL A 223 -2.43 5.33 21.92
C VAL A 223 -1.46 4.16 21.69
N ASP A 224 -1.77 2.97 22.22
CA ASP A 224 -1.00 1.77 21.92
C ASP A 224 -0.94 1.55 20.40
N ALA A 225 0.28 1.52 19.86
CA ALA A 225 0.50 1.48 18.42
C ALA A 225 0.00 0.17 17.78
N THR A 226 0.10 -0.94 18.52
CA THR A 226 -0.34 -2.27 18.05
C THR A 226 -1.86 -2.36 17.98
N GLN A 227 -2.55 -1.81 18.99
CA GLN A 227 -4.01 -1.71 19.00
C GLN A 227 -4.52 -0.79 17.90
N LEU A 228 -3.84 0.35 17.70
CA LEU A 228 -4.19 1.30 16.62
C LEU A 228 -3.95 0.69 15.23
N GLU A 229 -2.85 -0.02 15.03
CA GLU A 229 -2.55 -0.75 13.79
C GLU A 229 -3.64 -1.78 13.48
N THR A 230 -4.04 -2.56 14.48
CA THR A 230 -5.15 -3.52 14.36
C THR A 230 -6.47 -2.83 14.00
N ALA A 231 -6.77 -1.71 14.67
CA ALA A 231 -7.96 -0.93 14.36
C ALA A 231 -7.94 -0.42 12.91
N VAL A 232 -6.79 0.05 12.41
CA VAL A 232 -6.62 0.45 11.01
C VAL A 232 -6.87 -0.73 10.07
N TYR A 233 -6.33 -1.91 10.33
CA TYR A 233 -6.55 -3.07 9.47
C TYR A 233 -8.01 -3.49 9.40
N LEU A 234 -8.74 -3.39 10.49
CA LEU A 234 -10.07 -4.01 10.61
C LEU A 234 -11.26 -3.03 10.63
N HIS A 235 -11.06 -1.68 10.63
CA HIS A 235 -12.18 -0.75 10.76
C HIS A 235 -13.28 -0.96 9.71
N ASP A 236 -12.89 -1.20 8.47
CA ASP A 236 -13.82 -1.38 7.34
C ASP A 236 -14.11 -2.84 6.99
N ILE A 237 -13.48 -3.83 7.66
CA ILE A 237 -13.67 -5.23 7.32
C ILE A 237 -15.14 -5.67 7.42
N GLY A 238 -15.90 -5.00 8.28
CA GLY A 238 -17.35 -5.19 8.43
C GLY A 238 -18.15 -4.92 7.15
N MET A 239 -17.62 -4.13 6.21
CA MET A 239 -18.22 -3.91 4.89
C MET A 239 -18.36 -5.21 4.10
N MET A 240 -17.46 -6.18 4.27
CA MET A 240 -17.52 -7.48 3.58
C MET A 240 -18.75 -8.32 3.96
N PHE A 241 -19.44 -7.99 5.06
CA PHE A 241 -20.71 -8.63 5.46
C PHE A 241 -21.94 -7.91 4.90
N LEU A 242 -21.72 -6.84 4.14
CA LEU A 242 -22.77 -6.06 3.49
C LEU A 242 -22.82 -6.35 1.99
N PRO A 243 -23.97 -6.17 1.32
CA PRO A 243 -24.02 -6.31 -0.14
C PRO A 243 -23.06 -5.36 -0.84
N GLU A 244 -22.24 -5.88 -1.75
CA GLU A 244 -21.25 -5.08 -2.49
C GLU A 244 -21.89 -3.89 -3.24
N SER A 245 -23.13 -4.04 -3.68
CA SER A 245 -23.91 -2.96 -4.30
C SER A 245 -24.09 -1.71 -3.42
N ASN A 246 -23.93 -1.82 -2.10
CA ASN A 246 -24.06 -0.70 -1.17
C ASN A 246 -22.76 0.07 -0.99
N TRP A 247 -21.59 -0.61 -0.95
CA TRP A 247 -20.31 0.02 -0.62
C TRP A 247 -19.33 0.13 -1.78
N LEU A 248 -19.49 -0.65 -2.87
CA LEU A 248 -18.75 -0.46 -4.12
C LEU A 248 -19.49 0.47 -5.10
N LYS A 249 -20.56 1.09 -4.70
CA LYS A 249 -21.37 1.94 -5.55
C LYS A 249 -20.63 3.21 -5.96
N VAL A 250 -20.44 3.38 -7.26
CA VAL A 250 -19.94 4.63 -7.83
C VAL A 250 -21.09 5.61 -7.95
N GLY A 251 -21.04 6.74 -7.21
CA GLY A 251 -22.06 7.78 -7.27
C GLY A 251 -22.65 8.17 -5.91
N LYS A 252 -23.86 8.76 -5.94
CA LYS A 252 -24.50 9.24 -4.72
C LYS A 252 -25.12 8.08 -3.94
N ILE A 253 -24.70 7.93 -2.68
CA ILE A 253 -25.25 6.97 -1.73
C ILE A 253 -26.56 7.54 -1.19
N ASN A 254 -27.67 6.78 -1.29
CA ASN A 254 -28.97 7.17 -0.74
C ASN A 254 -29.06 6.84 0.76
N ASP A 255 -30.13 7.28 1.43
CA ASP A 255 -30.26 7.10 2.88
C ASP A 255 -30.48 5.64 3.29
N ALA A 256 -31.10 4.83 2.43
CA ALA A 256 -31.22 3.39 2.67
C ALA A 256 -29.84 2.70 2.64
N ASP A 257 -29.00 3.01 1.63
CA ASP A 257 -27.62 2.52 1.56
C ASP A 257 -26.80 2.96 2.78
N LYS A 258 -26.92 4.24 3.19
CA LYS A 258 -26.25 4.75 4.40
C LYS A 258 -26.62 3.99 5.66
N ASN A 259 -27.92 3.68 5.82
CA ASN A 259 -28.39 2.92 6.98
C ASN A 259 -27.82 1.50 7.02
N VAL A 260 -27.64 0.86 5.86
CA VAL A 260 -26.98 -0.44 5.77
C VAL A 260 -25.51 -0.31 6.13
N LEU A 261 -24.82 0.70 5.58
CA LEU A 261 -23.38 0.93 5.81
C LEU A 261 -23.05 1.21 7.29
N ARG A 262 -23.96 1.85 8.05
CA ARG A 262 -23.76 2.14 9.48
C ARG A 262 -23.57 0.91 10.37
N ASN A 263 -23.81 -0.29 9.86
CA ASN A 263 -23.63 -1.52 10.63
C ASN A 263 -22.19 -2.05 10.62
N HIS A 264 -21.35 -1.62 9.67
CA HIS A 264 -20.01 -2.21 9.51
C HIS A 264 -19.09 -2.05 10.73
N PRO A 265 -19.10 -0.92 11.49
CA PRO A 265 -18.26 -0.82 12.68
C PRO A 265 -18.61 -1.87 13.73
N GLY A 266 -19.91 -2.11 13.93
CA GLY A 266 -20.39 -3.13 14.86
C GLY A 266 -20.00 -4.55 14.45
N TYR A 267 -20.03 -4.86 13.16
CA TYR A 267 -19.62 -6.18 12.66
C TYR A 267 -18.12 -6.40 12.85
N ALA A 268 -17.30 -5.41 12.49
CA ALA A 268 -15.87 -5.48 12.63
C ALA A 268 -15.43 -5.55 14.11
N ALA A 269 -15.98 -4.69 14.96
CA ALA A 269 -15.73 -4.71 16.40
C ALA A 269 -16.16 -6.03 17.05
N GLY A 270 -17.32 -6.57 16.65
CA GLY A 270 -17.82 -7.85 17.14
C GLY A 270 -16.93 -9.04 16.81
N LEU A 271 -16.17 -9.00 15.71
CA LEU A 271 -15.13 -9.99 15.41
C LEU A 271 -13.95 -9.86 16.39
N LEU A 272 -13.42 -8.65 16.58
CA LEU A 272 -12.29 -8.39 17.46
C LEU A 272 -12.57 -8.72 18.91
N GLN A 273 -13.78 -8.43 19.41
CA GLN A 273 -14.22 -8.75 20.78
C GLN A 273 -14.19 -10.25 21.13
N ARG A 274 -14.11 -11.13 20.12
CA ARG A 274 -14.00 -12.58 20.31
C ARG A 274 -12.57 -13.07 20.41
N ILE A 275 -11.60 -12.19 20.19
CA ILE A 275 -10.16 -12.47 20.20
C ILE A 275 -9.57 -11.76 21.42
N PRO A 276 -9.10 -12.49 22.46
CA PRO A 276 -8.55 -11.89 23.67
C PRO A 276 -7.33 -11.00 23.36
N GLY A 277 -7.24 -9.86 24.04
CA GLY A 277 -6.10 -8.93 23.92
C GLY A 277 -6.30 -7.82 22.88
N TRP A 278 -7.45 -7.80 22.19
CA TRP A 278 -7.76 -6.78 21.15
C TRP A 278 -8.94 -5.88 21.51
N GLU A 279 -9.25 -5.77 22.81
CA GLU A 279 -10.39 -5.02 23.33
C GLU A 279 -10.31 -3.54 22.98
N ALA A 280 -9.11 -2.93 23.09
CA ALA A 280 -8.91 -1.52 22.75
C ALA A 280 -9.05 -1.26 21.24
N ALA A 281 -8.53 -2.16 20.41
CA ALA A 281 -8.73 -2.09 18.95
C ALA A 281 -10.21 -2.24 18.58
N ALA A 282 -10.93 -3.15 19.24
CA ALA A 282 -12.37 -3.34 19.03
C ALA A 282 -13.17 -2.06 19.37
N GLU A 283 -12.79 -1.38 20.46
CA GLU A 283 -13.42 -0.10 20.85
C GLU A 283 -13.13 0.98 19.80
N MET A 284 -11.88 1.12 19.33
CA MET A 284 -11.51 2.06 18.28
C MET A 284 -12.32 1.82 17.00
N VAL A 285 -12.45 0.55 16.58
CA VAL A 285 -13.24 0.16 15.41
C VAL A 285 -14.72 0.45 15.61
N ALA A 286 -15.29 0.18 16.79
CA ALA A 286 -16.69 0.47 17.06
C ALA A 286 -17.01 1.96 16.98
N GLN A 287 -16.08 2.82 17.35
CA GLN A 287 -16.30 4.25 17.54
C GLN A 287 -15.75 5.14 16.39
N HIS A 288 -15.11 4.59 15.33
CA HIS A 288 -14.41 5.41 14.34
C HIS A 288 -15.32 6.30 13.47
N HIS A 289 -16.62 6.12 13.54
CA HIS A 289 -17.62 7.00 12.94
C HIS A 289 -18.41 7.84 13.95
N GLU A 290 -18.00 7.82 15.21
CA GLU A 290 -18.56 8.76 16.20
C GLU A 290 -18.06 10.18 15.93
N MET A 291 -18.88 11.16 16.28
CA MET A 291 -18.55 12.59 16.12
C MET A 291 -18.55 13.28 17.48
N PRO A 292 -17.65 14.25 17.73
CA PRO A 292 -17.54 14.94 19.01
C PRO A 292 -18.83 15.59 19.53
N ASP A 293 -19.74 15.94 18.64
CA ASP A 293 -21.04 16.54 18.95
C ASP A 293 -22.19 15.55 19.17
N GLY A 294 -21.90 14.24 19.17
CA GLY A 294 -22.89 13.18 19.33
C GLY A 294 -23.73 12.89 18.09
N ALA A 295 -23.45 13.52 16.94
CA ALA A 295 -24.15 13.27 15.68
C ALA A 295 -23.63 12.01 14.93
N GLY A 296 -22.60 11.36 15.46
CA GLY A 296 -21.97 10.16 14.91
C GLY A 296 -22.80 8.89 15.08
N TYR A 297 -22.20 7.76 14.77
CA TYR A 297 -22.81 6.44 14.93
C TYR A 297 -21.74 5.40 15.29
N PRO A 298 -22.09 4.25 15.88
CA PRO A 298 -23.44 3.74 16.14
C PRO A 298 -24.10 4.22 17.44
N LEU A 299 -23.32 4.78 18.39
CA LEU A 299 -23.80 5.06 19.75
C LEU A 299 -24.16 6.54 20.00
N GLY A 300 -23.71 7.46 19.14
CA GLY A 300 -23.89 8.90 19.31
C GLY A 300 -23.10 9.45 20.50
N LEU A 301 -21.83 9.04 20.64
CA LEU A 301 -20.96 9.41 21.75
C LEU A 301 -20.50 10.86 21.64
N MET A 302 -20.43 11.54 22.78
CA MET A 302 -19.81 12.86 22.89
C MET A 302 -18.26 12.76 22.96
N ASN A 303 -17.56 13.85 22.68
CA ASN A 303 -16.10 13.88 22.58
C ASN A 303 -15.38 13.14 23.71
N GLU A 304 -15.76 13.34 24.95
CA GLU A 304 -15.13 12.76 26.14
C GLU A 304 -15.32 11.24 26.23
N GLN A 305 -16.33 10.70 25.54
CA GLN A 305 -16.67 9.28 25.53
C GLN A 305 -16.01 8.50 24.40
N ILE A 306 -15.52 9.22 23.38
CA ILE A 306 -14.84 8.60 22.22
C ILE A 306 -13.38 8.35 22.58
N CYS A 307 -12.91 7.11 22.42
CA CYS A 307 -11.50 6.77 22.69
C CYS A 307 -10.55 7.46 21.70
N ALA A 308 -9.34 7.78 22.16
CA ALA A 308 -8.36 8.56 21.39
C ALA A 308 -8.01 7.90 20.05
N GLY A 309 -7.88 6.57 20.00
CA GLY A 309 -7.58 5.84 18.77
C GLY A 309 -8.69 5.95 17.71
N ALA A 310 -9.96 5.94 18.13
CA ALA A 310 -11.10 6.16 17.22
C ALA A 310 -11.09 7.57 16.64
N LYS A 311 -10.74 8.59 17.41
CA LYS A 311 -10.60 9.98 16.93
C LYS A 311 -9.49 10.13 15.89
N ILE A 312 -8.35 9.45 16.09
CA ILE A 312 -7.27 9.40 15.10
C ILE A 312 -7.77 8.72 13.83
N LEU A 313 -8.39 7.56 13.97
CA LEU A 313 -8.87 6.77 12.85
C LEU A 313 -9.92 7.54 12.03
N ALA A 314 -10.86 8.22 12.68
CA ALA A 314 -11.89 9.02 12.04
C ALA A 314 -11.34 10.11 11.11
N ILE A 315 -10.34 10.88 11.57
CA ILE A 315 -9.78 11.98 10.77
C ILE A 315 -8.93 11.44 9.61
N VAL A 316 -8.17 10.36 9.82
CA VAL A 316 -7.31 9.77 8.79
C VAL A 316 -8.15 9.07 7.72
N ASP A 317 -9.17 8.32 8.11
CA ASP A 317 -10.08 7.66 7.17
C ASP A 317 -10.86 8.67 6.32
N ALA A 318 -11.40 9.71 6.93
CA ALA A 318 -12.10 10.78 6.22
C ALA A 318 -11.17 11.49 5.21
N PHE A 319 -9.91 11.75 5.57
CA PHE A 319 -8.93 12.33 4.65
C PHE A 319 -8.68 11.42 3.45
N GLU A 320 -8.47 10.12 3.66
CA GLU A 320 -8.30 9.15 2.57
C GLU A 320 -9.57 9.02 1.71
N ALA A 321 -10.76 9.07 2.31
CA ALA A 321 -12.02 9.08 1.57
C ALA A 321 -12.15 10.32 0.66
N VAL A 322 -11.75 11.50 1.14
CA VAL A 322 -11.71 12.72 0.33
C VAL A 322 -10.69 12.58 -0.81
N MET A 323 -9.51 12.05 -0.54
CA MET A 323 -8.49 11.79 -1.57
C MET A 323 -9.00 10.84 -2.66
N LEU A 324 -9.72 9.78 -2.30
CA LEU A 324 -10.35 8.84 -3.25
C LEU A 324 -11.43 9.51 -4.11
N LYS A 325 -12.27 10.36 -3.51
CA LYS A 325 -13.32 11.11 -4.21
C LYS A 325 -12.76 12.03 -5.29
N HIS A 326 -11.58 12.62 -5.06
CA HIS A 326 -10.93 13.48 -6.04
C HIS A 326 -10.37 12.69 -7.25
N ILE A 327 -9.92 11.46 -7.06
CA ILE A 327 -9.46 10.58 -8.16
C ILE A 327 -10.62 10.30 -9.12
N HIS A 328 -11.78 9.94 -8.62
CA HIS A 328 -12.96 9.65 -9.43
C HIS A 328 -13.41 10.81 -10.34
N ARG A 329 -13.06 12.03 -9.97
CA ARG A 329 -13.43 13.23 -10.72
C ARG A 329 -12.41 13.67 -11.76
N GLY A 330 -11.37 12.85 -12.02
CA GLY A 330 -10.30 13.15 -12.97
C GLY A 330 -9.48 14.40 -12.62
N LYS A 331 -9.49 14.80 -11.34
CA LYS A 331 -8.73 15.96 -10.84
C LYS A 331 -7.47 15.46 -10.15
N ASN A 332 -6.32 16.07 -10.50
CA ASN A 332 -5.08 15.85 -9.77
C ASN A 332 -5.31 15.96 -8.26
N ARG A 333 -4.80 14.98 -7.52
CA ARG A 333 -4.88 14.91 -6.06
C ARG A 333 -4.26 16.16 -5.45
N SER A 334 -5.07 17.14 -5.07
CA SER A 334 -4.57 18.26 -4.27
C SER A 334 -4.72 17.89 -2.81
N VAL A 335 -3.62 17.47 -2.19
CA VAL A 335 -3.52 17.23 -0.74
C VAL A 335 -4.00 18.47 0.03
N LEU A 336 -3.66 19.67 -0.46
CA LEU A 336 -4.10 20.94 0.14
C LEU A 336 -5.63 21.10 0.14
N ARG A 337 -6.31 20.68 -0.91
CA ARG A 337 -7.78 20.72 -0.96
C ARG A 337 -8.41 19.71 -0.01
N ALA A 338 -7.82 18.50 0.08
CA ALA A 338 -8.29 17.48 1.01
C ALA A 338 -8.14 17.93 2.46
N ILE A 339 -7.01 18.56 2.82
CA ILE A 339 -6.80 19.18 4.15
C ILE A 339 -7.84 20.27 4.40
N ALA A 340 -8.06 21.15 3.43
CA ALA A 340 -9.04 22.23 3.57
C ALA A 340 -10.46 21.68 3.77
N GLU A 341 -10.84 20.59 3.04
CA GLU A 341 -12.15 19.94 3.21
C GLU A 341 -12.28 19.31 4.60
N VAL A 342 -11.25 18.60 5.08
CA VAL A 342 -11.23 18.02 6.43
C VAL A 342 -11.29 19.10 7.52
N ASN A 343 -10.50 20.16 7.38
CA ASN A 343 -10.47 21.26 8.37
C ASN A 343 -11.74 22.12 8.35
N ALA A 344 -12.52 22.10 7.28
CA ALA A 344 -13.81 22.81 7.21
C ALA A 344 -14.93 22.05 7.95
N CYS A 345 -14.68 20.79 8.37
CA CYS A 345 -15.65 19.97 9.09
C CYS A 345 -15.49 20.14 10.62
N ASP A 346 -15.69 21.35 11.12
CA ASP A 346 -15.43 21.75 12.52
C ASP A 346 -16.07 20.88 13.61
N LYS A 347 -17.14 20.13 13.29
CA LYS A 347 -17.88 19.29 14.25
C LYS A 347 -17.66 17.80 14.06
N GLN A 348 -17.01 17.41 12.99
CA GLN A 348 -16.85 15.99 12.64
C GLN A 348 -15.67 15.35 13.35
N PHE A 349 -14.61 16.14 13.65
CA PHE A 349 -13.36 15.62 14.20
C PHE A 349 -13.04 16.24 15.55
N ALA A 350 -12.40 15.45 16.40
CA ALA A 350 -11.96 15.89 17.72
C ALA A 350 -10.89 16.99 17.60
N PRO A 351 -11.13 18.20 18.19
CA PRO A 351 -10.24 19.35 17.99
C PRO A 351 -8.79 19.07 18.37
N GLU A 352 -8.55 18.25 19.40
CA GLU A 352 -7.23 17.88 19.90
C GLU A 352 -6.39 17.09 18.88
N TRP A 353 -7.02 16.43 17.89
CA TRP A 353 -6.33 15.64 16.87
C TRP A 353 -6.15 16.35 15.53
N ILE A 354 -6.84 17.45 15.29
CA ILE A 354 -6.71 18.25 14.05
C ILE A 354 -5.29 18.82 13.92
N GLY A 355 -4.72 19.39 15.00
CA GLY A 355 -3.37 19.95 15.02
C GLY A 355 -2.28 18.92 14.71
N PRO A 356 -2.20 17.80 15.46
CA PRO A 356 -1.31 16.68 15.19
C PRO A 356 -1.41 16.13 13.76
N PHE A 357 -2.62 15.89 13.26
CA PHE A 357 -2.86 15.44 11.90
C PHE A 357 -2.34 16.43 10.86
N ASN A 358 -2.67 17.70 10.97
CA ASN A 358 -2.21 18.74 10.05
C ASN A 358 -0.67 18.85 10.02
N LYS A 359 0.00 18.65 11.17
CA LYS A 359 1.46 18.64 11.27
C LYS A 359 2.07 17.48 10.45
N VAL A 360 1.44 16.30 10.48
CA VAL A 360 1.86 15.13 9.72
C VAL A 360 1.68 15.36 8.23
N ILE A 361 0.51 15.83 7.81
CA ILE A 361 0.24 16.06 6.39
C ILE A 361 1.14 17.15 5.79
N ARG A 362 1.42 18.25 6.53
CA ARG A 362 2.37 19.29 6.06
C ARG A 362 3.74 18.73 5.75
N LYS A 363 4.29 17.88 6.62
CA LYS A 363 5.57 17.20 6.36
C LYS A 363 5.54 16.36 5.08
N THR A 364 4.41 15.73 4.79
CA THR A 364 4.25 14.91 3.57
C THR A 364 4.17 15.75 2.29
N VAL A 365 3.74 17.03 2.40
CA VAL A 365 3.67 17.96 1.26
C VAL A 365 4.99 18.68 1.03
N GLU A 366 5.77 18.91 2.08
CA GLU A 366 7.06 19.62 2.05
C GLU A 366 8.24 18.68 1.74
N SER A 367 8.06 17.35 1.84
CA SER A 367 9.03 16.30 1.51
C SER A 367 8.88 15.84 0.06
#